data_7455f97e314e458af1a8f616f3f8ecf0
#
_entry.id   7455f97e314e458af1a8f616f3f8ecf0
#
_cell.length_a   1.000
_cell.length_b   1.000
_cell.length_c   1.000
_cell.angle_alpha   90.00
_cell.angle_beta   90.00
_cell.angle_gamma   90.00
#
_symmetry.space_group_name_H-M   'P 1'
#
loop_
_entity.id
_entity.type
_entity.pdbx_description
1 polymer ?
#
loop_
_entity_poly.entity_id
_entity_poly.type
_entity_poly.pdbx_seq_one_letter_code
_entity_poly.pdbx_strand_id
1 'polypeptide(L)'
;LREAARRYDIPLADWLDLSTGIAPWPFPLPAIPEQAWTRLPESDDGLEAAACLYYGAERVLPLAGSQAAIQALPRMRRGGRVGVLSPCYAEHAHAWRQAGHLVREIGEAEVEPYLDSLDVLLVVNPNNPTGRVFEPAELLAWHARLQRRGGWLLVDEAFMDCTPQSSLAACSNRPGLIVLRSFGKFFGLAGARLGFALGERPLLQALAEQLG
;
A
#
# COMPACT_ATOMS: atom_id res chain seq x y z
N LEU A 1 11.33 8.47 -18.30
CA LEU A 1 10.99 8.93 -19.64
C LEU A 1 12.04 9.91 -20.18
N ARG A 2 12.35 11.02 -19.47
CA ARG A 2 13.35 12.03 -19.91
C ARG A 2 14.74 11.41 -20.11
N GLU A 3 15.15 10.46 -19.29
CA GLU A 3 16.42 9.75 -19.46
C GLU A 3 16.41 8.85 -20.70
N ALA A 4 15.31 8.12 -20.92
CA ALA A 4 15.13 7.32 -22.11
C ALA A 4 15.15 8.17 -23.39
N ALA A 5 14.45 9.30 -23.38
CA ALA A 5 14.43 10.24 -24.50
C ALA A 5 15.87 10.68 -24.87
N ARG A 6 16.69 11.04 -23.86
CA ARG A 6 18.11 11.40 -24.08
C ARG A 6 18.95 10.23 -24.57
N ARG A 7 18.74 9.03 -23.96
CA ARG A 7 19.53 7.83 -24.27
C ARG A 7 19.32 7.33 -25.71
N TYR A 8 18.10 7.45 -26.21
CA TYR A 8 17.72 6.96 -27.53
C TYR A 8 17.61 8.07 -28.59
N ASP A 9 17.90 9.32 -28.22
CA ASP A 9 17.80 10.50 -29.07
C ASP A 9 16.42 10.62 -29.75
N ILE A 10 15.36 10.38 -28.99
CA ILE A 10 13.98 10.50 -29.44
C ILE A 10 13.31 11.65 -28.69
N PRO A 11 12.68 12.63 -29.38
CA PRO A 11 11.98 13.73 -28.74
C PRO A 11 10.97 13.25 -27.69
N LEU A 12 10.90 13.91 -26.55
CA LEU A 12 10.01 13.50 -25.44
C LEU A 12 8.54 13.43 -25.84
N ALA A 13 8.12 14.26 -26.79
CA ALA A 13 6.74 14.29 -27.29
C ALA A 13 6.35 13.04 -28.10
N ASP A 14 7.34 12.32 -28.64
CA ASP A 14 7.11 11.12 -29.46
C ASP A 14 7.05 9.83 -28.64
N TRP A 15 7.16 9.95 -27.31
CA TRP A 15 7.09 8.80 -26.40
C TRP A 15 5.67 8.55 -25.90
N LEU A 16 5.28 7.28 -25.92
CA LEU A 16 4.13 6.77 -25.15
C LEU A 16 4.67 6.05 -23.90
N ASP A 17 4.41 6.62 -22.73
CA ASP A 17 4.84 6.00 -21.47
C ASP A 17 3.83 4.96 -20.98
N LEU A 18 4.19 3.69 -21.11
CA LEU A 18 3.42 2.54 -20.60
C LEU A 18 4.12 1.86 -19.42
N SER A 19 5.11 2.52 -18.80
CA SER A 19 5.93 1.94 -17.73
C SER A 19 5.25 1.94 -16.34
N THR A 20 4.12 2.63 -16.19
CA THR A 20 3.43 2.76 -14.90
C THR A 20 1.96 2.36 -15.02
N GLY A 21 1.41 1.79 -13.92
CA GLY A 21 -0.02 1.49 -13.80
C GLY A 21 -0.85 2.70 -13.33
N ILE A 22 -0.50 3.91 -13.75
CA ILE A 22 -1.24 5.14 -13.42
C ILE A 22 -2.31 5.34 -14.49
N ALA A 23 -3.54 5.67 -14.09
CA ALA A 23 -4.61 6.00 -15.02
C ALA A 23 -4.17 7.17 -15.94
N PRO A 24 -4.33 7.04 -17.27
CA PRO A 24 -3.88 8.07 -18.22
C PRO A 24 -4.79 9.31 -18.21
N TRP A 25 -5.99 9.20 -17.65
CA TRP A 25 -6.94 10.31 -17.47
C TRP A 25 -6.99 10.70 -15.99
N PRO A 26 -6.41 11.84 -15.62
CA PRO A 26 -6.44 12.26 -14.22
C PRO A 26 -7.85 12.67 -13.83
N PHE A 27 -8.21 12.37 -12.59
CA PHE A 27 -9.43 12.87 -11.96
C PHE A 27 -9.42 14.41 -11.99
N PRO A 28 -10.52 15.07 -12.42
CA PRO A 28 -10.56 16.52 -12.48
C PRO A 28 -10.38 17.14 -11.09
N LEU A 29 -9.40 18.03 -10.96
CA LEU A 29 -9.13 18.73 -9.72
C LEU A 29 -9.88 20.05 -9.65
N PRO A 30 -10.50 20.40 -8.51
CA PRO A 30 -10.98 21.74 -8.27
C PRO A 30 -9.81 22.73 -8.15
N ALA A 31 -10.06 24.00 -8.25
CA ALA A 31 -9.08 25.02 -7.92
C ALA A 31 -8.67 24.89 -6.45
N ILE A 32 -7.35 24.80 -6.21
CA ILE A 32 -6.81 24.73 -4.85
C ILE A 32 -6.72 26.15 -4.30
N PRO A 33 -7.37 26.44 -3.17
CA PRO A 33 -7.33 27.79 -2.59
C PRO A 33 -5.91 28.13 -2.11
N GLU A 34 -5.56 29.42 -2.14
CA GLU A 34 -4.22 29.90 -1.79
C GLU A 34 -3.83 29.51 -0.34
N GLN A 35 -4.78 29.47 0.57
CA GLN A 35 -4.56 29.07 1.97
C GLN A 35 -4.01 27.66 2.12
N ALA A 36 -4.31 26.76 1.18
CA ALA A 36 -3.77 25.40 1.19
C ALA A 36 -2.24 25.34 0.98
N TRP A 37 -1.64 26.41 0.45
CA TRP A 37 -0.20 26.53 0.24
C TRP A 37 0.54 27.23 1.38
N THR A 38 -0.18 27.97 2.21
CA THR A 38 0.41 28.88 3.22
C THR A 38 0.27 28.38 4.64
N ARG A 39 -0.61 27.39 4.89
CA ARG A 39 -0.84 26.82 6.21
C ARG A 39 -0.24 25.43 6.32
N LEU A 40 0.20 25.08 7.52
CA LEU A 40 0.54 23.68 7.83
C LEU A 40 -0.75 22.83 7.82
N PRO A 41 -0.67 21.56 7.40
CA PRO A 41 -1.80 20.63 7.50
C PRO A 41 -2.31 20.52 8.93
N GLU A 42 -3.61 20.44 9.08
CA GLU A 42 -4.30 20.23 10.36
C GLU A 42 -4.90 18.82 10.38
N SER A 43 -4.87 18.14 11.53
CA SER A 43 -5.29 16.73 11.64
C SER A 43 -6.82 16.53 11.58
N ASP A 44 -7.61 17.60 11.63
CA ASP A 44 -9.08 17.58 11.57
C ASP A 44 -9.65 18.32 10.34
N ASP A 45 -8.91 18.35 9.27
CA ASP A 45 -9.28 18.99 8.00
C ASP A 45 -10.37 18.23 7.21
N GLY A 46 -10.82 17.07 7.71
CA GLY A 46 -11.84 16.22 7.09
C GLY A 46 -11.29 15.16 6.13
N LEU A 47 -9.98 15.13 5.84
CA LEU A 47 -9.38 14.15 4.93
C LEU A 47 -9.55 12.71 5.44
N GLU A 48 -9.28 12.46 6.72
CA GLU A 48 -9.44 11.13 7.30
C GLU A 48 -10.90 10.65 7.25
N ALA A 49 -11.85 11.55 7.59
CA ALA A 49 -13.28 11.23 7.55
C ALA A 49 -13.74 10.90 6.13
N ALA A 50 -13.33 11.68 5.13
CA ALA A 50 -13.63 11.41 3.73
C ALA A 50 -13.03 10.08 3.24
N ALA A 51 -11.79 9.78 3.62
CA ALA A 51 -11.13 8.53 3.27
C ALA A 51 -11.78 7.32 3.96
N CYS A 52 -12.15 7.43 5.24
CA CYS A 52 -12.91 6.39 5.95
C CYS A 52 -14.22 6.08 5.24
N LEU A 53 -14.97 7.11 4.84
CA LEU A 53 -16.22 6.93 4.11
C LEU A 53 -16.00 6.28 2.74
N TYR A 54 -15.00 6.74 2.00
CA TYR A 54 -14.70 6.25 0.66
C TYR A 54 -14.27 4.78 0.66
N TYR A 55 -13.37 4.39 1.56
CA TYR A 55 -12.85 3.02 1.65
C TYR A 55 -13.72 2.08 2.49
N GLY A 56 -14.71 2.58 3.20
CA GLY A 56 -15.50 1.81 4.15
C GLY A 56 -14.69 1.35 5.37
N ALA A 57 -13.62 2.06 5.70
CA ALA A 57 -12.72 1.73 6.81
C ALA A 57 -13.14 2.46 8.10
N GLU A 58 -12.87 1.85 9.25
CA GLU A 58 -13.12 2.50 10.54
C GLU A 58 -12.09 3.60 10.84
N ARG A 59 -10.84 3.39 10.38
CA ARG A 59 -9.71 4.32 10.59
C ARG A 59 -8.75 4.28 9.42
N VAL A 60 -8.19 5.42 9.12
CA VAL A 60 -7.13 5.60 8.15
C VAL A 60 -6.04 6.52 8.73
N LEU A 61 -4.82 6.37 8.24
CA LEU A 61 -3.72 7.32 8.43
C LEU A 61 -3.32 7.85 7.05
N PRO A 62 -3.47 9.15 6.78
CA PRO A 62 -2.95 9.77 5.56
C PRO A 62 -1.42 9.70 5.49
N LEU A 63 -0.89 9.49 4.30
CA LEU A 63 0.53 9.28 4.05
C LEU A 63 1.00 10.07 2.84
N ALA A 64 2.27 10.43 2.80
CA ALA A 64 2.93 10.97 1.62
C ALA A 64 3.11 9.90 0.52
N GLY A 65 1.98 9.30 0.09
CA GLY A 65 1.89 8.11 -0.74
C GLY A 65 2.12 6.83 0.07
N SER A 66 1.60 5.69 -0.43
CA SER A 66 1.76 4.38 0.25
C SER A 66 3.24 3.98 0.43
N GLN A 67 4.16 4.54 -0.36
CA GLN A 67 5.60 4.32 -0.24
C GLN A 67 6.14 4.70 1.16
N ALA A 68 5.58 5.71 1.81
CA ALA A 68 5.97 6.08 3.17
C ALA A 68 5.73 4.92 4.16
N ALA A 69 4.56 4.28 4.08
CA ALA A 69 4.27 3.10 4.90
C ALA A 69 5.12 1.89 4.50
N ILE A 70 5.36 1.66 3.21
CA ILE A 70 6.23 0.56 2.73
C ILE A 70 7.62 0.64 3.38
N GLN A 71 8.16 1.85 3.55
CA GLN A 71 9.47 2.08 4.16
C GLN A 71 9.44 2.08 5.70
N ALA A 72 8.33 2.49 6.33
CA ALA A 72 8.24 2.63 7.78
C ALA A 72 7.82 1.33 8.49
N LEU A 73 6.82 0.61 7.96
CA LEU A 73 6.28 -0.61 8.58
C LEU A 73 7.34 -1.66 8.96
N PRO A 74 8.35 -1.95 8.11
CA PRO A 74 9.38 -2.90 8.48
C PRO A 74 10.16 -2.52 9.75
N ARG A 75 10.33 -1.23 10.04
CA ARG A 75 11.07 -0.72 11.20
C ARG A 75 10.28 -0.82 12.51
N MET A 76 8.97 -1.01 12.43
CA MET A 76 8.09 -1.17 13.59
C MET A 76 8.17 -2.57 14.22
N ARG A 77 8.80 -3.52 13.53
CA ARG A 77 9.05 -4.87 14.05
C ARG A 77 10.54 -5.13 14.19
N ARG A 78 10.92 -5.82 15.27
CA ARG A 78 12.26 -6.42 15.36
C ARG A 78 12.34 -7.61 14.40
N GLY A 79 13.53 -7.92 13.90
CA GLY A 79 13.77 -8.92 12.89
C GLY A 79 12.88 -10.16 12.97
N GLY A 80 12.27 -10.54 11.89
CA GLY A 80 11.32 -11.65 11.79
C GLY A 80 11.35 -12.27 10.38
N ARG A 81 10.57 -13.34 10.20
CA ARG A 81 10.42 -14.06 8.94
C ARG A 81 9.26 -13.47 8.14
N VAL A 82 9.58 -12.93 6.98
CA VAL A 82 8.63 -12.24 6.12
C VAL A 82 8.46 -13.00 4.82
N GLY A 83 7.25 -13.47 4.55
CA GLY A 83 6.86 -13.98 3.24
C GLY A 83 6.36 -12.84 2.37
N VAL A 84 6.91 -12.69 1.19
CA VAL A 84 6.44 -11.76 0.17
C VAL A 84 5.91 -12.56 -0.99
N LEU A 85 4.62 -12.44 -1.27
CA LEU A 85 4.01 -13.15 -2.38
C LEU A 85 4.51 -12.58 -3.71
N SER A 86 5.23 -13.38 -4.47
CA SER A 86 5.95 -12.97 -5.68
C SER A 86 5.49 -13.74 -6.92
N PRO A 87 5.65 -13.13 -8.12
CA PRO A 87 6.23 -11.79 -8.35
C PRO A 87 5.30 -10.66 -7.93
N CYS A 88 5.85 -9.59 -7.36
CA CYS A 88 5.09 -8.39 -7.00
C CYS A 88 5.95 -7.13 -7.07
N TYR A 89 5.41 -5.99 -6.59
CA TYR A 89 6.14 -4.73 -6.52
C TYR A 89 7.38 -4.87 -5.62
N ALA A 90 8.57 -4.75 -6.22
CA ALA A 90 9.85 -5.11 -5.62
C ALA A 90 10.23 -4.30 -4.36
N GLU A 91 9.68 -3.08 -4.21
CA GLU A 91 9.97 -2.21 -3.07
C GLU A 91 9.58 -2.85 -1.73
N HIS A 92 8.57 -3.69 -1.71
CA HIS A 92 8.18 -4.41 -0.50
C HIS A 92 9.31 -5.30 0.02
N ALA A 93 9.77 -6.25 -0.80
CA ALA A 93 10.85 -7.15 -0.40
C ALA A 93 12.12 -6.38 -0.06
N HIS A 94 12.42 -5.31 -0.82
CA HIS A 94 13.57 -4.46 -0.59
C HIS A 94 13.51 -3.78 0.78
N ALA A 95 12.41 -3.11 1.12
CA ALA A 95 12.25 -2.40 2.39
C ALA A 95 12.37 -3.33 3.61
N TRP A 96 11.76 -4.53 3.54
CA TRP A 96 11.85 -5.49 4.63
C TRP A 96 13.27 -6.06 4.80
N ARG A 97 14.01 -6.32 3.70
CA ARG A 97 15.44 -6.71 3.76
C ARG A 97 16.30 -5.61 4.37
N GLN A 98 16.09 -4.37 3.96
CA GLN A 98 16.82 -3.20 4.49
C GLN A 98 16.62 -3.00 5.99
N ALA A 99 15.45 -3.36 6.51
CA ALA A 99 15.15 -3.32 7.93
C ALA A 99 15.67 -4.54 8.72
N GLY A 100 16.41 -5.46 8.08
CA GLY A 100 17.07 -6.59 8.73
C GLY A 100 16.19 -7.83 8.94
N HIS A 101 15.06 -7.94 8.20
CA HIS A 101 14.21 -9.13 8.26
C HIS A 101 14.71 -10.24 7.33
N LEU A 102 14.36 -11.49 7.69
CA LEU A 102 14.56 -12.65 6.83
C LEU A 102 13.43 -12.75 5.81
N VAL A 103 13.65 -12.18 4.63
CA VAL A 103 12.62 -12.10 3.58
C VAL A 103 12.74 -13.29 2.65
N ARG A 104 11.64 -14.03 2.49
CA ARG A 104 11.46 -15.07 1.50
C ARG A 104 10.38 -14.64 0.50
N GLU A 105 10.73 -14.60 -0.76
CA GLU A 105 9.78 -14.48 -1.84
C GLU A 105 9.19 -15.87 -2.11
N ILE A 106 7.86 -15.98 -2.06
CA ILE A 106 7.13 -17.25 -2.17
C ILE A 106 6.08 -17.17 -3.27
N GLY A 107 5.85 -18.26 -3.97
CA GLY A 107 4.74 -18.39 -4.90
C GLY A 107 3.41 -18.64 -4.18
N GLU A 108 2.28 -18.48 -4.89
CA GLU A 108 0.94 -18.69 -4.32
C GLU A 108 0.77 -20.07 -3.68
N ALA A 109 1.26 -21.13 -4.34
CA ALA A 109 1.18 -22.51 -3.83
C ALA A 109 2.03 -22.75 -2.57
N GLU A 110 2.99 -21.85 -2.29
CA GLU A 110 3.87 -21.94 -1.13
C GLU A 110 3.31 -21.24 0.10
N VAL A 111 2.26 -20.42 -0.03
CA VAL A 111 1.70 -19.66 1.10
C VAL A 111 1.27 -20.61 2.22
N GLU A 112 0.42 -21.58 1.91
CA GLU A 112 -0.11 -22.53 2.90
C GLU A 112 0.98 -23.32 3.66
N PRO A 113 2.00 -23.91 2.99
CA PRO A 113 3.10 -24.60 3.66
C PRO A 113 3.94 -23.69 4.58
N TYR A 114 4.15 -22.44 4.21
CA TYR A 114 5.04 -21.56 4.97
C TYR A 114 4.33 -20.68 6.01
N LEU A 115 3.03 -20.46 5.89
CA LEU A 115 2.26 -19.47 6.64
C LEU A 115 2.50 -19.55 8.15
N ASP A 116 2.53 -20.77 8.72
CA ASP A 116 2.72 -20.95 10.16
C ASP A 116 4.16 -20.69 10.62
N SER A 117 5.10 -20.56 9.69
CA SER A 117 6.48 -20.19 9.98
C SER A 117 6.75 -18.68 9.83
N LEU A 118 5.82 -17.92 9.27
CA LEU A 118 5.99 -16.49 8.98
C LEU A 118 5.53 -15.63 10.16
N ASP A 119 6.22 -14.52 10.37
CA ASP A 119 5.81 -13.45 11.28
C ASP A 119 5.03 -12.35 10.54
N VAL A 120 5.26 -12.24 9.23
CA VAL A 120 4.55 -11.32 8.33
C VAL A 120 4.32 -12.01 6.99
N LEU A 121 3.11 -11.91 6.47
CA LEU A 121 2.81 -12.20 5.06
C LEU A 121 2.45 -10.88 4.37
N LEU A 122 3.09 -10.62 3.23
CA LEU A 122 2.83 -9.46 2.38
C LEU A 122 2.24 -9.91 1.05
N VAL A 123 1.12 -9.30 0.70
CA VAL A 123 0.37 -9.57 -0.53
C VAL A 123 0.06 -8.25 -1.22
N VAL A 124 0.29 -8.16 -2.52
CA VAL A 124 -0.20 -7.07 -3.36
C VAL A 124 -1.52 -7.54 -4.00
N ASN A 125 -2.62 -6.84 -3.77
CA ASN A 125 -3.96 -7.27 -4.20
C ASN A 125 -4.84 -6.09 -4.67
N PRO A 126 -5.20 -5.97 -5.93
CA PRO A 126 -4.75 -6.76 -7.09
C PRO A 126 -3.25 -6.71 -7.31
N ASN A 127 -2.67 -7.83 -7.71
CA ASN A 127 -1.22 -7.94 -7.83
C ASN A 127 -0.65 -7.21 -9.06
N ASN A 128 0.36 -6.44 -8.85
CA ASN A 128 1.25 -5.95 -9.91
C ASN A 128 2.54 -6.80 -9.90
N PRO A 129 2.88 -7.59 -10.96
CA PRO A 129 2.41 -7.37 -12.33
C PRO A 129 1.33 -8.33 -12.83
N THR A 130 0.90 -9.35 -12.07
CA THR A 130 0.12 -10.48 -12.61
C THR A 130 -1.37 -10.19 -12.79
N GLY A 131 -1.90 -9.15 -12.12
CA GLY A 131 -3.34 -8.88 -12.08
C GLY A 131 -4.14 -9.86 -11.20
N ARG A 132 -3.48 -10.81 -10.51
CA ARG A 132 -4.14 -11.76 -9.60
C ARG A 132 -4.90 -11.00 -8.52
N VAL A 133 -6.13 -11.40 -8.29
CA VAL A 133 -6.98 -10.91 -7.20
C VAL A 133 -7.28 -12.10 -6.28
N PHE A 134 -6.98 -11.93 -4.99
CA PHE A 134 -7.36 -12.87 -3.93
C PHE A 134 -8.69 -12.46 -3.33
N GLU A 135 -9.52 -13.45 -3.03
CA GLU A 135 -10.79 -13.20 -2.38
C GLU A 135 -10.60 -12.80 -0.90
N PRO A 136 -11.42 -11.90 -0.37
CA PRO A 136 -11.32 -11.47 1.03
C PRO A 136 -11.33 -12.64 2.02
N ALA A 137 -12.13 -13.67 1.78
CA ALA A 137 -12.22 -14.84 2.65
C ALA A 137 -10.87 -15.59 2.77
N GLU A 138 -10.15 -15.71 1.66
CA GLU A 138 -8.83 -16.35 1.61
C GLU A 138 -7.80 -15.56 2.42
N LEU A 139 -7.71 -14.25 2.16
CA LEU A 139 -6.80 -13.34 2.87
C LEU A 139 -7.10 -13.30 4.38
N LEU A 140 -8.38 -13.31 4.75
CA LEU A 140 -8.78 -13.32 6.17
C LEU A 140 -8.48 -14.68 6.84
N ALA A 141 -8.50 -15.78 6.12
CA ALA A 141 -8.06 -17.07 6.64
C ALA A 141 -6.55 -17.07 6.94
N TRP A 142 -5.73 -16.52 6.05
CA TRP A 142 -4.29 -16.34 6.29
C TRP A 142 -4.03 -15.38 7.46
N HIS A 143 -4.74 -14.26 7.51
CA HIS A 143 -4.66 -13.32 8.62
C HIS A 143 -4.95 -13.98 9.97
N ALA A 144 -6.02 -14.76 10.07
CA ALA A 144 -6.39 -15.44 11.31
C ALA A 144 -5.31 -16.39 11.82
N ARG A 145 -4.58 -17.06 10.92
CA ARG A 145 -3.43 -17.92 11.29
C ARG A 145 -2.24 -17.13 11.78
N LEU A 146 -1.90 -16.03 11.09
CA LEU A 146 -0.82 -15.13 11.50
C LEU A 146 -1.12 -14.47 12.85
N GLN A 147 -2.34 -13.96 13.03
CA GLN A 147 -2.76 -13.27 14.23
C GLN A 147 -2.64 -14.10 15.51
N ARG A 148 -2.88 -15.42 15.45
CA ARG A 148 -2.72 -16.33 16.62
C ARG A 148 -1.33 -16.27 17.25
N ARG A 149 -0.32 -15.81 16.50
CA ARG A 149 1.07 -15.69 16.91
C ARG A 149 1.54 -14.24 16.97
N GLY A 150 0.61 -13.26 16.92
CA GLY A 150 0.95 -11.83 16.83
C GLY A 150 1.62 -11.44 15.53
N GLY A 151 1.43 -12.24 14.47
CA GLY A 151 1.91 -11.95 13.11
C GLY A 151 1.05 -10.92 12.40
N TRP A 152 1.56 -10.40 11.27
CA TRP A 152 0.88 -9.41 10.45
C TRP A 152 0.53 -9.97 9.07
N LEU A 153 -0.65 -9.61 8.57
CA LEU A 153 -0.97 -9.62 7.14
C LEU A 153 -0.94 -8.18 6.63
N LEU A 154 -0.03 -7.89 5.72
CA LEU A 154 0.06 -6.61 5.01
C LEU A 154 -0.48 -6.81 3.60
N VAL A 155 -1.54 -6.07 3.24
CA VAL A 155 -2.15 -6.11 1.92
C VAL A 155 -1.98 -4.75 1.24
N ASP A 156 -1.21 -4.72 0.15
CA ASP A 156 -1.08 -3.52 -0.67
C ASP A 156 -2.21 -3.49 -1.71
N GLU A 157 -3.19 -2.63 -1.46
CA GLU A 157 -4.37 -2.43 -2.29
C GLU A 157 -4.24 -1.20 -3.21
N ALA A 158 -3.03 -0.90 -3.71
CA ALA A 158 -2.79 0.27 -4.56
C ALA A 158 -3.64 0.31 -5.84
N PHE A 159 -4.14 -0.83 -6.30
CA PHE A 159 -4.99 -0.97 -7.50
C PHE A 159 -6.43 -1.40 -7.19
N MET A 160 -6.81 -1.46 -5.93
CA MET A 160 -8.09 -2.02 -5.48
C MET A 160 -9.31 -1.17 -5.88
N ASP A 161 -9.11 0.11 -6.22
CA ASP A 161 -10.21 0.98 -6.66
C ASP A 161 -10.89 0.49 -7.94
N CYS A 162 -10.23 -0.40 -8.71
CA CYS A 162 -10.82 -1.07 -9.87
C CYS A 162 -11.80 -2.20 -9.48
N THR A 163 -11.64 -2.80 -8.29
CA THR A 163 -12.41 -3.94 -7.78
C THR A 163 -12.72 -3.78 -6.29
N PRO A 164 -13.39 -2.69 -5.87
CA PRO A 164 -13.51 -2.29 -4.46
C PRO A 164 -14.25 -3.33 -3.60
N GLN A 165 -15.05 -4.20 -4.20
CA GLN A 165 -15.75 -5.28 -3.51
C GLN A 165 -14.81 -6.35 -2.94
N SER A 166 -13.58 -6.46 -3.45
CA SER A 166 -12.56 -7.40 -2.96
C SER A 166 -11.62 -6.78 -1.92
N SER A 167 -11.90 -5.55 -1.46
CA SER A 167 -11.07 -4.85 -0.48
C SER A 167 -11.23 -5.40 0.94
N LEU A 168 -10.14 -5.42 1.69
CA LEU A 168 -10.12 -5.68 3.12
C LEU A 168 -10.29 -4.41 3.98
N ALA A 169 -10.51 -3.26 3.38
CA ALA A 169 -10.61 -1.98 4.11
C ALA A 169 -11.63 -2.04 5.27
N ALA A 170 -12.81 -2.60 5.04
CA ALA A 170 -13.85 -2.73 6.07
C ALA A 170 -13.47 -3.67 7.25
N CYS A 171 -12.45 -4.49 7.06
CA CYS A 171 -11.95 -5.43 8.07
C CYS A 171 -10.63 -4.98 8.71
N SER A 172 -10.09 -3.84 8.29
CA SER A 172 -8.74 -3.39 8.63
C SER A 172 -8.52 -3.07 10.12
N ASN A 173 -9.60 -2.90 10.90
CA ASN A 173 -9.54 -2.69 12.36
C ASN A 173 -9.11 -3.95 13.15
N ARG A 174 -8.94 -5.10 12.48
CA ARG A 174 -8.49 -6.34 13.13
C ARG A 174 -7.01 -6.25 13.50
N PRO A 175 -6.61 -6.72 14.70
CA PRO A 175 -5.21 -6.69 15.11
C PRO A 175 -4.28 -7.39 14.11
N GLY A 176 -3.21 -6.70 13.70
CA GLY A 176 -2.23 -7.24 12.77
C GLY A 176 -2.65 -7.29 11.30
N LEU A 177 -3.84 -6.78 10.94
CA LEU A 177 -4.23 -6.56 9.53
C LEU A 177 -3.89 -5.12 9.13
N ILE A 178 -3.11 -4.97 8.06
CA ILE A 178 -2.69 -3.68 7.54
C ILE A 178 -3.05 -3.61 6.07
N VAL A 179 -3.77 -2.57 5.67
CA VAL A 179 -4.14 -2.35 4.28
C VAL A 179 -3.55 -1.02 3.81
N LEU A 180 -2.86 -1.03 2.67
CA LEU A 180 -2.34 0.19 2.06
C LEU A 180 -3.19 0.60 0.86
N ARG A 181 -3.49 1.88 0.75
CA ARG A 181 -4.22 2.46 -0.38
C ARG A 181 -3.38 3.54 -1.05
N SER A 182 -3.47 3.62 -2.37
CA SER A 182 -2.73 4.60 -3.17
C SER A 182 -3.69 5.49 -3.95
N PHE A 183 -3.70 6.77 -3.63
CA PHE A 183 -4.52 7.74 -4.36
C PHE A 183 -3.97 8.04 -5.78
N GLY A 184 -2.69 7.79 -6.00
CA GLY A 184 -2.01 8.16 -7.24
C GLY A 184 -2.28 7.28 -8.45
N LYS A 185 -2.84 6.06 -8.27
CA LYS A 185 -2.98 5.06 -9.34
C LYS A 185 -4.28 5.22 -10.12
N PHE A 186 -5.38 4.83 -9.51
CA PHE A 186 -6.72 4.85 -10.12
C PHE A 186 -7.16 6.26 -10.54
N PHE A 187 -6.90 7.25 -9.71
CA PHE A 187 -7.29 8.64 -9.98
C PHE A 187 -6.34 9.37 -10.94
N GLY A 188 -5.24 8.77 -11.37
CA GLY A 188 -4.26 9.43 -12.25
C GLY A 188 -3.51 10.60 -11.58
N LEU A 189 -3.49 10.67 -10.25
CA LEU A 189 -2.98 11.80 -9.47
C LEU A 189 -1.69 11.45 -8.72
N ALA A 190 -0.77 10.76 -9.37
CA ALA A 190 0.48 10.32 -8.76
C ALA A 190 1.33 11.46 -8.17
N GLY A 191 1.21 12.67 -8.74
CA GLY A 191 1.90 13.87 -8.27
C GLY A 191 1.37 14.43 -6.95
N ALA A 192 0.14 14.09 -6.55
CA ALA A 192 -0.46 14.53 -5.27
C ALA A 192 0.26 13.92 -4.05
N ARG A 193 1.03 12.85 -4.23
CA ARG A 193 1.74 12.13 -3.16
C ARG A 193 0.83 11.80 -1.98
N LEU A 194 -0.38 11.30 -2.26
CA LEU A 194 -1.34 10.89 -1.25
C LEU A 194 -1.54 9.38 -1.27
N GLY A 195 -1.58 8.77 -0.10
CA GLY A 195 -1.94 7.39 0.15
C GLY A 195 -2.47 7.25 1.58
N PHE A 196 -2.86 6.05 1.95
CA PHE A 196 -3.41 5.79 3.27
C PHE A 196 -2.95 4.43 3.77
N ALA A 197 -2.68 4.33 5.08
CA ALA A 197 -2.64 3.08 5.81
C ALA A 197 -3.94 2.91 6.60
N LEU A 198 -4.53 1.73 6.52
CA LEU A 198 -5.72 1.34 7.24
C LEU A 198 -5.32 0.21 8.20
N GLY A 199 -5.76 0.30 9.45
CA GLY A 199 -5.38 -0.67 10.47
C GLY A 199 -6.01 -0.36 11.83
N GLU A 200 -5.66 -1.16 12.84
CA GLU A 200 -6.05 -0.89 14.22
C GLU A 200 -5.38 0.37 14.77
N ARG A 201 -6.04 1.04 15.73
CA ARG A 201 -5.57 2.30 16.29
C ARG A 201 -4.11 2.27 16.80
N PRO A 202 -3.69 1.30 17.62
CA PRO A 202 -2.32 1.29 18.14
C PRO A 202 -1.26 1.21 17.06
N LEU A 203 -1.54 0.43 16.00
CA LEU A 203 -0.62 0.29 14.87
C LEU A 203 -0.51 1.59 14.08
N LEU A 204 -1.64 2.24 13.77
CA LEU A 204 -1.63 3.50 13.02
C LEU A 204 -0.97 4.63 13.82
N GLN A 205 -1.16 4.68 15.14
CA GLN A 205 -0.47 5.64 16.01
C GLN A 205 1.06 5.41 16.00
N ALA A 206 1.50 4.17 16.17
CA ALA A 206 2.92 3.85 16.11
C ALA A 206 3.52 4.11 14.72
N LEU A 207 2.75 3.92 13.64
CA LEU A 207 3.19 4.26 12.28
C LEU A 207 3.31 5.78 12.12
N ALA A 208 2.36 6.57 12.61
CA ALA A 208 2.42 8.02 12.59
C ALA A 208 3.66 8.55 13.31
N GLU A 209 3.98 8.01 14.50
CA GLU A 209 5.20 8.35 15.27
C GLU A 209 6.49 8.04 14.51
N GLN A 210 6.52 6.99 13.66
CA GLN A 210 7.67 6.65 12.82
C GLN A 210 7.85 7.60 11.62
N LEU A 211 6.78 8.26 11.22
CA LEU A 211 6.78 9.13 10.03
C LEU A 211 7.08 10.60 10.39
N GLY A 212 6.80 11.01 11.61
CA GLY A 212 7.05 12.36 12.14
C GLY A 212 5.86 13.29 11.97
#